data_363fc8d0bd54d7ad8e6a8231fd9856f1
#
_entry.id   363fc8d0bd54d7ad8e6a8231fd9856f1
#
_cell.length_a   1.000
_cell.length_b   1.000
_cell.length_c   1.000
_cell.angle_alpha   90.00
_cell.angle_beta   90.00
_cell.angle_gamma   90.00
#
_symmetry.space_group_name_H-M   'P 1'
#
loop_
_entity.id
_entity.type
_entity.pdbx_description
1 polymer ?
#
loop_
_entity_poly.entity_id
_entity_poly.type
_entity_poly.pdbx_seq_one_letter_code
_entity_poly.pdbx_strand_id
1 'polypeptide(L)'
;MAYRRVLIALMLLGSGSATAAATGETVPQGYIRVAVAHRVPPEALYSVSLAETAMVPRAIATVTRQQANLPPVTRPWPWTINVAGKGYRYASRLEAWQALQVFMSRHALKRIDVGLAQVNLGWNGHRFISSWAAFDPYTNLNAAATILRECWDRKPGSWLDAAGCYHHPAGGQAAARYKTIVKRHLVRLNGTTRQTPLLSPSLLPQTVAAIAPEPGFIWTEPGSEP
;
A
#
# COMPACT_ATOMS: atom_id res chain seq x y z
N MET A 1 -64.20 9.93 -48.32
CA MET A 1 -63.39 8.80 -47.83
C MET A 1 -61.98 9.31 -47.52
N ALA A 2 -61.66 9.51 -46.23
CA ALA A 2 -60.41 10.08 -45.81
C ALA A 2 -59.57 8.98 -45.06
N TYR A 3 -58.43 8.58 -45.65
CA TYR A 3 -57.51 7.64 -45.04
C TYR A 3 -56.60 8.38 -44.03
N ARG A 4 -56.76 8.09 -42.73
CA ARG A 4 -55.88 8.53 -41.68
C ARG A 4 -54.67 7.61 -41.67
N ARG A 5 -53.46 8.13 -41.97
CA ARG A 5 -52.20 7.45 -41.83
C ARG A 5 -51.73 7.58 -40.34
N VAL A 6 -51.71 6.47 -39.65
CA VAL A 6 -51.12 6.37 -38.31
C VAL A 6 -49.61 6.14 -38.46
N LEU A 7 -48.81 7.12 -38.00
CA LEU A 7 -47.35 6.98 -37.87
C LEU A 7 -47.04 6.36 -36.52
N ILE A 8 -46.54 5.13 -36.53
CA ILE A 8 -46.01 4.47 -35.33
C ILE A 8 -44.55 4.90 -35.17
N ALA A 9 -44.27 5.73 -34.16
CA ALA A 9 -42.93 6.09 -33.78
C ALA A 9 -42.32 4.95 -32.94
N LEU A 10 -41.33 4.26 -33.49
CA LEU A 10 -40.57 3.21 -32.83
C LEU A 10 -39.53 3.88 -31.93
N MET A 11 -39.75 3.94 -30.60
CA MET A 11 -38.76 4.37 -29.63
C MET A 11 -37.76 3.22 -29.40
N LEU A 12 -36.55 3.38 -29.91
CA LEU A 12 -35.39 2.55 -29.57
C LEU A 12 -34.93 2.93 -28.18
N LEU A 13 -35.28 2.12 -27.19
CA LEU A 13 -34.70 2.16 -25.85
C LEU A 13 -33.26 1.64 -25.96
N GLY A 14 -32.29 2.53 -26.04
CA GLY A 14 -30.88 2.22 -25.91
C GLY A 14 -30.57 1.79 -24.50
N SER A 15 -30.44 0.48 -24.27
CA SER A 15 -29.93 -0.09 -23.02
C SER A 15 -28.44 0.27 -22.87
N GLY A 16 -28.16 1.39 -22.25
CA GLY A 16 -26.80 1.75 -21.84
C GLY A 16 -26.34 0.78 -20.73
N SER A 17 -25.55 -0.21 -21.11
CA SER A 17 -24.85 -1.05 -20.13
C SER A 17 -23.86 -0.17 -19.38
N ALA A 18 -24.22 0.27 -18.18
CA ALA A 18 -23.28 0.88 -17.25
C ALA A 18 -22.27 -0.21 -16.84
N THR A 19 -21.11 -0.21 -17.49
CA THR A 19 -19.96 -0.98 -17.00
C THR A 19 -19.55 -0.41 -15.66
N ALA A 20 -19.92 -1.11 -14.57
CA ALA A 20 -19.40 -0.83 -13.25
C ALA A 20 -17.88 -0.97 -13.32
N ALA A 21 -17.17 0.15 -13.27
CA ALA A 21 -15.73 0.16 -13.13
C ALA A 21 -15.41 -0.57 -11.84
N ALA A 22 -14.77 -1.74 -11.95
CA ALA A 22 -14.26 -2.48 -10.80
C ALA A 22 -13.19 -1.59 -10.15
N THR A 23 -13.52 -0.93 -9.03
CA THR A 23 -12.58 -0.16 -8.21
C THR A 23 -11.68 -1.14 -7.47
N GLY A 24 -10.76 -1.75 -8.19
CA GLY A 24 -9.77 -2.62 -7.58
C GLY A 24 -8.74 -1.82 -6.80
N GLU A 25 -8.20 -2.44 -5.77
CA GLU A 25 -7.12 -1.88 -4.98
C GLU A 25 -5.85 -1.74 -5.85
N THR A 26 -5.41 -0.51 -6.10
CA THR A 26 -4.20 -0.22 -6.88
C THR A 26 -3.04 0.12 -5.95
N VAL A 27 -1.81 -0.19 -6.38
CA VAL A 27 -0.61 0.20 -5.64
C VAL A 27 -0.43 1.72 -5.73
N PRO A 28 -0.32 2.44 -4.59
CA PRO A 28 -0.12 3.89 -4.60
C PRO A 28 1.21 4.28 -5.23
N GLN A 29 1.23 5.43 -5.92
CA GLN A 29 2.38 5.91 -6.70
C GLN A 29 3.69 6.05 -5.90
N GLY A 30 3.58 6.43 -4.61
CA GLY A 30 4.74 6.48 -3.71
C GLY A 30 5.42 5.12 -3.54
N TYR A 31 4.65 4.05 -3.45
CA TYR A 31 5.18 2.68 -3.38
C TYR A 31 5.85 2.26 -4.69
N ILE A 32 5.25 2.61 -5.83
CA ILE A 32 5.82 2.31 -7.15
C ILE A 32 7.19 2.95 -7.29
N ARG A 33 7.31 4.25 -6.97
CA ARG A 33 8.60 4.98 -7.03
C ARG A 33 9.69 4.32 -6.18
N VAL A 34 9.39 4.05 -4.92
CA VAL A 34 10.36 3.43 -4.01
C VAL A 34 10.71 2.02 -4.46
N ALA A 35 9.73 1.22 -4.82
CA ALA A 35 9.95 -0.17 -5.22
C ALA A 35 10.83 -0.26 -6.48
N VAL A 36 10.57 0.57 -7.50
CA VAL A 36 11.38 0.62 -8.73
C VAL A 36 12.82 1.03 -8.44
N ALA A 37 13.03 2.05 -7.58
CA ALA A 37 14.37 2.50 -7.19
C ALA A 37 15.21 1.38 -6.52
N HIS A 38 14.54 0.46 -5.80
CA HIS A 38 15.18 -0.67 -5.14
C HIS A 38 15.09 -2.00 -5.92
N ARG A 39 14.56 -1.99 -7.15
CA ARG A 39 14.35 -3.21 -7.97
C ARG A 39 13.49 -4.26 -7.23
N VAL A 40 12.44 -3.80 -6.59
CA VAL A 40 11.43 -4.60 -5.90
C VAL A 40 10.10 -4.46 -6.65
N PRO A 41 9.30 -5.51 -6.84
CA PRO A 41 7.95 -5.34 -7.40
C PRO A 41 7.10 -4.46 -6.48
N PRO A 42 6.41 -3.44 -7.02
CA PRO A 42 5.57 -2.54 -6.23
C PRO A 42 4.51 -3.26 -5.41
N GLU A 43 3.90 -4.31 -5.98
CA GLU A 43 2.89 -5.13 -5.33
C GLU A 43 3.47 -5.87 -4.11
N ALA A 44 4.73 -6.32 -4.18
CA ALA A 44 5.40 -7.00 -3.07
C ALA A 44 5.63 -6.02 -1.91
N LEU A 45 6.18 -4.83 -2.16
CA LEU A 45 6.40 -3.82 -1.14
C LEU A 45 5.09 -3.34 -0.50
N TYR A 46 4.06 -3.09 -1.32
CA TYR A 46 2.76 -2.66 -0.82
C TYR A 46 2.06 -3.76 -0.02
N SER A 47 2.12 -5.02 -0.46
CA SER A 47 1.55 -6.15 0.26
C SER A 47 2.22 -6.41 1.60
N VAL A 48 3.54 -6.20 1.71
CA VAL A 48 4.27 -6.22 2.99
C VAL A 48 3.73 -5.12 3.90
N SER A 49 3.64 -3.88 3.44
CA SER A 49 3.13 -2.77 4.26
C SER A 49 1.67 -2.97 4.69
N LEU A 50 0.82 -3.55 3.83
CA LEU A 50 -0.55 -3.94 4.19
C LEU A 50 -0.55 -5.03 5.27
N ALA A 51 0.33 -6.02 5.17
CA ALA A 51 0.43 -7.09 6.17
C ALA A 51 0.86 -6.55 7.54
N GLU A 52 1.69 -5.51 7.56
CA GLU A 52 2.24 -4.94 8.80
C GLU A 52 1.29 -3.96 9.49
N THR A 53 0.66 -3.06 8.73
CA THR A 53 0.00 -1.89 9.36
C THR A 53 -1.39 -1.55 8.82
N ALA A 54 -1.99 -2.38 7.93
CA ALA A 54 -3.28 -2.05 7.33
C ALA A 54 -4.37 -1.71 8.35
N MET A 55 -5.02 -0.58 8.13
CA MET A 55 -6.20 -0.15 8.89
C MET A 55 -7.20 0.58 7.97
N VAL A 56 -8.45 0.65 8.42
CA VAL A 56 -9.45 1.52 7.80
C VAL A 56 -9.35 2.89 8.46
N PRO A 57 -8.94 3.95 7.74
CA PRO A 57 -8.91 5.30 8.29
C PRO A 57 -10.32 5.72 8.76
N ARG A 58 -10.42 6.42 9.90
CA ARG A 58 -11.71 6.80 10.50
C ARG A 58 -12.62 7.58 9.53
N ALA A 59 -12.06 8.51 8.76
CA ALA A 59 -12.80 9.27 7.76
C ALA A 59 -13.45 8.35 6.69
N ILE A 60 -12.72 7.36 6.21
CA ILE A 60 -13.22 6.40 5.22
C ILE A 60 -14.23 5.44 5.87
N ALA A 61 -14.03 5.03 7.11
CA ALA A 61 -14.97 4.17 7.83
C ALA A 61 -16.36 4.81 7.98
N THR A 62 -16.44 6.13 8.12
CA THR A 62 -17.70 6.86 8.21
C THR A 62 -18.43 6.87 6.86
N VAL A 63 -17.72 7.14 5.76
CA VAL A 63 -18.28 7.14 4.40
C VAL A 63 -18.74 5.72 4.01
N THR A 64 -17.96 4.69 4.34
CA THR A 64 -18.30 3.29 4.00
C THR A 64 -19.53 2.80 4.78
N ARG A 65 -19.77 3.28 6.01
CA ARG A 65 -20.99 2.97 6.75
C ARG A 65 -22.25 3.58 6.12
N GLN A 66 -22.13 4.73 5.47
CA GLN A 66 -23.22 5.40 4.76
C GLN A 66 -23.48 4.80 3.38
N GLN A 67 -22.47 4.20 2.75
CA GLN A 67 -22.55 3.51 1.45
C GLN A 67 -22.46 2.00 1.68
N ALA A 68 -23.56 1.39 2.11
CA ALA A 68 -23.64 0.02 2.68
C ALA A 68 -23.12 -1.14 1.81
N ASN A 69 -22.55 -0.93 0.62
CA ASN A 69 -22.17 -1.99 -0.32
C ASN A 69 -20.70 -1.96 -0.79
N LEU A 70 -19.84 -1.06 -0.31
CA LEU A 70 -18.44 -1.05 -0.69
C LEU A 70 -17.56 -1.62 0.43
N PRO A 71 -16.63 -2.54 0.13
CA PRO A 71 -15.70 -3.05 1.12
C PRO A 71 -14.82 -1.92 1.66
N PRO A 72 -14.51 -1.90 2.96
CA PRO A 72 -13.67 -0.85 3.54
C PRO A 72 -12.27 -0.87 2.90
N VAL A 73 -11.83 0.28 2.40
CA VAL A 73 -10.48 0.44 1.85
C VAL A 73 -9.50 0.52 3.00
N THR A 74 -8.67 -0.51 3.15
CA THR A 74 -7.58 -0.52 4.13
C THR A 74 -6.33 0.13 3.54
N ARG A 75 -5.58 0.86 4.38
CA ARG A 75 -4.30 1.48 3.99
C ARG A 75 -3.26 1.21 5.07
N PRO A 76 -1.96 1.05 4.71
CA PRO A 76 -0.90 1.06 5.70
C PRO A 76 -0.89 2.38 6.48
N TRP A 77 -0.69 2.30 7.80
CA TRP A 77 -0.71 3.49 8.67
C TRP A 77 0.71 3.87 9.11
N PRO A 78 1.20 5.08 8.76
CA PRO A 78 2.60 5.43 8.95
C PRO A 78 3.00 5.58 10.43
N TRP A 79 2.09 6.03 11.26
CA TRP A 79 2.39 6.33 12.66
C TRP A 79 2.00 5.15 13.57
N THR A 80 2.57 4.00 13.22
CA THR A 80 2.37 2.73 13.92
C THR A 80 3.67 2.32 14.61
N ILE A 81 3.56 1.88 15.86
CA ILE A 81 4.64 1.28 16.63
C ILE A 81 4.18 -0.09 17.11
N ASN A 82 5.03 -1.10 17.01
CA ASN A 82 4.86 -2.36 17.70
C ASN A 82 5.94 -2.46 18.79
N VAL A 83 5.53 -2.76 20.01
CA VAL A 83 6.45 -3.00 21.12
C VAL A 83 6.16 -4.37 21.70
N ALA A 84 7.08 -5.30 21.53
CA ALA A 84 6.97 -6.65 22.08
C ALA A 84 5.69 -7.40 21.68
N GLY A 85 5.22 -7.20 20.44
CA GLY A 85 4.00 -7.82 19.91
C GLY A 85 2.72 -7.01 20.15
N LYS A 86 2.77 -5.88 20.85
CA LYS A 86 1.64 -5.00 21.07
C LYS A 86 1.71 -3.79 20.12
N GLY A 87 0.73 -3.65 19.25
CA GLY A 87 0.62 -2.55 18.27
C GLY A 87 -0.02 -1.31 18.85
N TYR A 88 0.54 -0.14 18.52
CA TYR A 88 0.05 1.19 18.87
C TYR A 88 -0.06 2.02 17.61
N ARG A 89 -1.14 2.80 17.48
CA ARG A 89 -1.39 3.70 16.33
C ARG A 89 -1.71 5.08 16.84
N TYR A 90 -1.04 6.07 16.26
CA TYR A 90 -1.14 7.47 16.65
C TYR A 90 -1.81 8.29 15.54
N ALA A 91 -2.35 9.45 15.88
CA ALA A 91 -3.01 10.32 14.92
C ALA A 91 -1.99 11.15 14.11
N SER A 92 -0.81 11.42 14.68
CA SER A 92 0.24 12.21 14.05
C SER A 92 1.63 11.58 14.21
N ARG A 93 2.57 12.04 13.38
CA ARG A 93 4.00 11.69 13.46
C ARG A 93 4.60 12.12 14.80
N LEU A 94 4.22 13.32 15.27
CA LEU A 94 4.71 13.88 16.55
C LEU A 94 4.30 12.99 17.72
N GLU A 95 3.03 12.60 17.81
CA GLU A 95 2.54 11.71 18.87
C GLU A 95 3.25 10.35 18.84
N ALA A 96 3.41 9.77 17.65
CA ALA A 96 4.12 8.50 17.49
C ALA A 96 5.57 8.62 17.94
N TRP A 97 6.26 9.70 17.54
CA TRP A 97 7.65 9.92 17.93
C TRP A 97 7.82 10.15 19.44
N GLN A 98 6.95 10.94 20.06
CA GLN A 98 6.96 11.16 21.52
C GLN A 98 6.75 9.83 22.26
N ALA A 99 5.79 9.02 21.83
CA ALA A 99 5.57 7.70 22.41
C ALA A 99 6.79 6.77 22.20
N LEU A 100 7.43 6.85 21.03
CA LEU A 100 8.64 6.06 20.74
C LEU A 100 9.78 6.39 21.71
N GLN A 101 10.00 7.67 22.08
CA GLN A 101 11.03 8.05 23.07
C GLN A 101 10.79 7.32 24.41
N VAL A 102 9.53 7.25 24.85
CA VAL A 102 9.15 6.52 26.06
C VAL A 102 9.37 5.02 25.91
N PHE A 103 9.03 4.44 24.77
CA PHE A 103 9.26 3.00 24.54
C PHE A 103 10.75 2.65 24.48
N MET A 104 11.55 3.48 23.83
CA MET A 104 13.01 3.28 23.73
C MET A 104 13.71 3.33 25.08
N SER A 105 13.19 4.11 26.06
CA SER A 105 13.73 4.13 27.43
C SER A 105 13.36 2.89 28.27
N ARG A 106 12.35 2.12 27.84
CA ARG A 106 11.78 1.00 28.63
C ARG A 106 11.98 -0.37 28.00
N HIS A 107 12.29 -0.43 26.71
CA HIS A 107 12.37 -1.67 25.94
C HIS A 107 13.62 -1.70 25.07
N ALA A 108 14.20 -2.88 24.92
CA ALA A 108 15.31 -3.08 23.98
C ALA A 108 14.83 -2.78 22.54
N LEU A 109 15.64 -2.08 21.76
CA LEU A 109 15.30 -1.68 20.38
C LEU A 109 14.90 -2.86 19.47
N LYS A 110 15.44 -4.05 19.71
CA LYS A 110 15.09 -5.29 19.01
C LYS A 110 13.61 -5.72 19.19
N ARG A 111 12.92 -5.12 20.16
CA ARG A 111 11.50 -5.36 20.42
C ARG A 111 10.60 -4.23 19.94
N ILE A 112 11.12 -3.30 19.16
CA ILE A 112 10.40 -2.12 18.68
C ILE A 112 10.45 -2.09 17.16
N ASP A 113 9.27 -2.09 16.54
CA ASP A 113 9.08 -1.94 15.10
C ASP A 113 8.30 -0.65 14.84
N VAL A 114 8.65 0.09 13.78
CA VAL A 114 8.09 1.42 13.51
C VAL A 114 7.70 1.64 12.06
N GLY A 115 6.69 2.47 11.86
CA GLY A 115 6.30 3.02 10.56
C GLY A 115 5.41 2.12 9.72
N LEU A 116 5.23 2.49 8.46
CA LEU A 116 4.39 1.81 7.47
C LEU A 116 4.68 0.32 7.31
N ALA A 117 5.95 -0.02 7.30
CA ALA A 117 6.43 -1.37 7.04
C ALA A 117 7.03 -2.03 8.29
N GLN A 118 6.77 -1.49 9.48
CA GLN A 118 7.19 -2.02 10.78
C GLN A 118 8.67 -2.44 10.79
N VAL A 119 9.54 -1.48 10.44
CA VAL A 119 10.99 -1.70 10.42
C VAL A 119 11.51 -1.78 11.85
N ASN A 120 12.17 -2.90 12.19
CA ASN A 120 12.72 -3.14 13.53
C ASN A 120 13.92 -2.24 13.83
N LEU A 121 13.86 -1.50 14.93
CA LEU A 121 14.89 -0.51 15.28
C LEU A 121 16.20 -1.16 15.75
N GLY A 122 16.16 -2.31 16.38
CA GLY A 122 17.35 -2.96 16.87
C GLY A 122 18.22 -3.59 15.77
N TRP A 123 17.59 -4.07 14.70
CA TRP A 123 18.28 -4.70 13.57
C TRP A 123 18.52 -3.73 12.41
N ASN A 124 17.62 -2.77 12.21
CA ASN A 124 17.58 -1.92 11.02
C ASN A 124 17.59 -0.41 11.36
N GLY A 125 17.71 -0.02 12.63
CA GLY A 125 17.67 1.38 13.04
C GLY A 125 18.78 2.23 12.42
N HIS A 126 19.92 1.62 12.06
CA HIS A 126 21.02 2.28 11.35
C HIS A 126 20.65 2.79 9.95
N ARG A 127 19.53 2.35 9.38
CA ARG A 127 19.01 2.84 8.09
C ARG A 127 18.31 4.19 8.20
N PHE A 128 18.08 4.65 9.43
CA PHE A 128 17.45 5.93 9.71
C PHE A 128 18.45 6.92 10.29
N ILE A 129 18.45 8.14 9.80
CA ILE A 129 19.30 9.22 10.34
C ILE A 129 18.84 9.66 11.74
N SER A 130 17.59 9.38 12.11
CA SER A 130 17.03 9.64 13.44
C SER A 130 15.76 8.81 13.67
N SER A 131 15.33 8.71 14.92
CA SER A 131 14.05 8.10 15.30
C SER A 131 12.83 8.87 14.75
N TRP A 132 12.98 10.18 14.53
CA TRP A 132 11.98 10.99 13.85
C TRP A 132 11.86 10.61 12.37
N ALA A 133 12.99 10.47 11.66
CA ALA A 133 13.01 10.08 10.25
C ALA A 133 12.40 8.69 10.01
N ALA A 134 12.44 7.80 10.99
CA ALA A 134 11.85 6.47 10.88
C ALA A 134 10.32 6.48 10.66
N PHE A 135 9.61 7.56 11.03
CA PHE A 135 8.18 7.74 10.77
C PHE A 135 7.87 8.48 9.47
N ASP A 136 8.87 9.02 8.79
CA ASP A 136 8.65 9.54 7.45
C ASP A 136 8.28 8.39 6.50
N PRO A 137 7.14 8.48 5.78
CA PRO A 137 6.67 7.37 4.97
C PRO A 137 7.67 6.91 3.91
N TYR A 138 8.32 7.84 3.22
CA TYR A 138 9.28 7.49 2.18
C TYR A 138 10.57 6.92 2.75
N THR A 139 11.08 7.50 3.84
CA THR A 139 12.26 6.99 4.55
C THR A 139 12.02 5.57 5.07
N ASN A 140 10.84 5.32 5.64
CA ASN A 140 10.46 3.99 6.13
C ASN A 140 10.32 2.98 4.99
N LEU A 141 9.68 3.38 3.87
CA LEU A 141 9.54 2.52 2.70
C LEU A 141 10.88 2.22 2.01
N ASN A 142 11.79 3.19 1.94
CA ASN A 142 13.14 2.95 1.40
C ASN A 142 13.90 1.91 2.25
N ALA A 143 13.85 2.03 3.57
CA ALA A 143 14.44 1.03 4.47
C ALA A 143 13.80 -0.35 4.25
N ALA A 144 12.48 -0.42 4.17
CA ALA A 144 11.75 -1.66 3.92
C ALA A 144 12.10 -2.30 2.57
N ALA A 145 12.13 -1.49 1.50
CA ALA A 145 12.48 -1.97 0.17
C ALA A 145 13.92 -2.51 0.11
N THR A 146 14.87 -1.84 0.78
CA THR A 146 16.24 -2.34 0.93
C THR A 146 16.28 -3.70 1.62
N ILE A 147 15.60 -3.85 2.76
CA ILE A 147 15.54 -5.13 3.50
C ILE A 147 14.90 -6.23 2.64
N LEU A 148 13.81 -5.91 1.94
CA LEU A 148 13.13 -6.88 1.08
C LEU A 148 14.01 -7.29 -0.10
N ARG A 149 14.77 -6.35 -0.69
CA ARG A 149 15.77 -6.61 -1.73
C ARG A 149 16.89 -7.50 -1.21
N GLU A 150 17.46 -7.21 -0.06
CA GLU A 150 18.49 -8.04 0.59
C GLU A 150 18.01 -9.47 0.88
N CYS A 151 16.74 -9.63 1.27
CA CYS A 151 16.12 -10.95 1.44
C CYS A 151 16.03 -11.72 0.11
N TRP A 152 15.68 -11.04 -0.98
CA TRP A 152 15.68 -11.63 -2.32
C TRP A 152 17.10 -12.02 -2.75
N ASP A 153 18.07 -11.14 -2.57
CA ASP A 153 19.44 -11.39 -3.02
C ASP A 153 20.10 -12.57 -2.31
N ARG A 154 19.74 -12.77 -1.02
CA ARG A 154 20.21 -13.96 -0.27
C ARG A 154 19.63 -15.27 -0.79
N LYS A 155 18.40 -15.26 -1.31
CA LYS A 155 17.72 -16.43 -1.86
C LYS A 155 16.77 -16.01 -2.99
N PRO A 156 17.29 -15.84 -4.21
CA PRO A 156 16.47 -15.49 -5.36
C PRO A 156 15.42 -16.58 -5.67
N GLY A 157 14.31 -16.16 -6.30
CA GLY A 157 13.29 -17.09 -6.80
C GLY A 157 11.86 -16.62 -6.51
N SER A 158 11.54 -16.19 -5.31
CA SER A 158 10.18 -15.78 -4.95
C SER A 158 10.17 -14.55 -4.05
N TRP A 159 9.46 -13.51 -4.49
CA TRP A 159 9.20 -12.32 -3.64
C TRP A 159 8.35 -12.65 -2.41
N LEU A 160 7.57 -13.72 -2.48
CA LEU A 160 6.84 -14.20 -1.31
C LEU A 160 7.80 -14.82 -0.27
N ASP A 161 8.85 -15.51 -0.71
CA ASP A 161 9.89 -16.01 0.19
C ASP A 161 10.74 -14.86 0.76
N ALA A 162 11.05 -13.84 -0.05
CA ALA A 162 11.69 -12.62 0.41
C ALA A 162 10.83 -11.91 1.49
N ALA A 163 9.50 -11.84 1.33
CA ALA A 163 8.61 -11.32 2.36
C ALA A 163 8.62 -12.17 3.64
N GLY A 164 8.68 -13.49 3.52
CA GLY A 164 8.85 -14.37 4.69
C GLY A 164 10.15 -14.11 5.45
N CYS A 165 11.26 -13.92 4.72
CA CYS A 165 12.56 -13.52 5.26
C CYS A 165 12.53 -12.12 5.90
N TYR A 166 11.83 -11.15 5.28
CA TYR A 166 11.62 -9.81 5.82
C TYR A 166 11.06 -9.86 7.24
N HIS A 167 10.00 -10.64 7.43
CA HIS A 167 9.34 -10.75 8.73
C HIS A 167 10.11 -11.63 9.74
N HIS A 168 10.67 -12.73 9.27
CA HIS A 168 11.40 -13.67 10.13
C HIS A 168 12.56 -14.32 9.37
N PRO A 169 13.77 -13.73 9.43
CA PRO A 169 14.92 -14.18 8.64
C PRO A 169 15.33 -15.64 8.90
N ALA A 170 15.08 -16.16 10.11
CA ALA A 170 15.35 -17.56 10.45
C ALA A 170 14.34 -18.54 9.79
N GLY A 171 13.29 -18.05 9.12
CA GLY A 171 12.30 -18.92 8.48
C GLY A 171 11.31 -19.55 9.47
N GLY A 172 10.95 -20.81 9.22
CA GLY A 172 10.04 -21.56 10.10
C GLY A 172 8.57 -21.13 10.00
N GLN A 173 7.78 -21.51 11.02
CA GLN A 173 6.33 -21.33 11.02
C GLN A 173 5.90 -19.85 11.00
N ALA A 174 6.66 -18.96 11.66
CA ALA A 174 6.37 -17.52 11.66
C ALA A 174 6.44 -16.95 10.25
N ALA A 175 7.53 -17.21 9.52
CA ALA A 175 7.68 -16.80 8.12
C ALA A 175 6.58 -17.43 7.23
N ALA A 176 6.23 -18.69 7.44
CA ALA A 176 5.18 -19.37 6.66
C ALA A 176 3.80 -18.73 6.85
N ARG A 177 3.43 -18.41 8.08
CA ARG A 177 2.18 -17.69 8.39
C ARG A 177 2.16 -16.30 7.75
N TYR A 178 3.25 -15.57 7.88
CA TYR A 178 3.39 -14.23 7.29
C TYR A 178 3.25 -14.27 5.76
N LYS A 179 3.91 -15.21 5.09
CA LYS A 179 3.75 -15.42 3.63
C LYS A 179 2.29 -15.62 3.24
N THR A 180 1.49 -16.31 4.03
CA THR A 180 0.05 -16.50 3.76
C THR A 180 -0.71 -15.18 3.80
N ILE A 181 -0.34 -14.26 4.71
CA ILE A 181 -0.96 -12.93 4.80
C ILE A 181 -0.60 -12.09 3.59
N VAL A 182 0.70 -12.01 3.25
CA VAL A 182 1.20 -11.26 2.09
C VAL A 182 0.60 -11.80 0.78
N LYS A 183 0.52 -13.12 0.62
CA LYS A 183 -0.11 -13.75 -0.55
C LYS A 183 -1.56 -13.31 -0.76
N ARG A 184 -2.34 -13.16 0.31
CA ARG A 184 -3.73 -12.67 0.21
C ARG A 184 -3.80 -11.25 -0.34
N HIS A 185 -2.88 -10.36 0.06
CA HIS A 185 -2.80 -9.01 -0.49
C HIS A 185 -2.37 -9.01 -1.95
N LEU A 186 -1.33 -9.79 -2.31
CA LEU A 186 -0.89 -9.96 -3.70
C LEU A 186 -1.99 -10.46 -4.63
N VAL A 187 -2.79 -11.44 -4.19
CA VAL A 187 -3.91 -11.96 -4.98
C VAL A 187 -4.97 -10.89 -5.23
N ARG A 188 -5.29 -10.05 -4.23
CA ARG A 188 -6.25 -8.96 -4.40
C ARG A 188 -5.75 -7.92 -5.41
N LEU A 189 -4.50 -7.50 -5.31
CA LEU A 189 -3.89 -6.55 -6.24
C LEU A 189 -3.86 -7.11 -7.67
N ASN A 190 -3.42 -8.36 -7.87
CA ASN A 190 -3.33 -8.99 -9.19
C ASN A 190 -4.71 -9.33 -9.79
N GLY A 191 -5.71 -9.63 -8.96
CA GLY A 191 -7.08 -9.87 -9.40
C GLY A 191 -7.70 -8.66 -10.09
N THR A 192 -7.29 -7.47 -9.67
CA THR A 192 -7.72 -6.19 -10.25
C THR A 192 -7.06 -5.93 -11.60
N THR A 193 -5.77 -6.23 -11.74
CA THR A 193 -5.00 -5.99 -12.98
C THR A 193 -5.50 -6.87 -14.14
N ARG A 194 -6.05 -8.05 -13.87
CA ARG A 194 -6.58 -8.96 -14.91
C ARG A 194 -7.91 -8.53 -15.51
N GLN A 195 -8.62 -7.58 -14.93
CA GLN A 195 -9.89 -7.06 -15.45
C GLN A 195 -9.73 -5.83 -16.36
N THR A 196 -8.52 -5.32 -16.52
CA THR A 196 -8.24 -4.30 -17.53
C THR A 196 -8.08 -5.03 -18.87
N PRO A 197 -8.91 -4.79 -19.90
CA PRO A 197 -8.69 -5.35 -21.22
C PRO A 197 -7.30 -4.94 -21.69
N LEU A 198 -6.50 -5.92 -22.12
CA LEU A 198 -5.26 -5.66 -22.83
C LEU A 198 -5.60 -4.83 -24.06
N LEU A 199 -5.41 -3.53 -23.99
CA LEU A 199 -5.29 -2.71 -25.20
C LEU A 199 -4.08 -3.26 -25.95
N SER A 200 -4.35 -3.77 -27.15
CA SER A 200 -3.36 -4.35 -28.05
C SER A 200 -2.11 -3.46 -28.15
N PRO A 201 -0.92 -4.06 -28.21
CA PRO A 201 0.30 -3.30 -28.44
C PRO A 201 0.31 -2.87 -29.90
N SER A 202 -0.16 -1.69 -30.19
CA SER A 202 0.08 -1.02 -31.46
C SER A 202 0.67 0.33 -31.17
N LEU A 203 1.86 0.52 -31.80
CA LEU A 203 2.59 1.77 -32.02
C LEU A 203 3.71 2.11 -31.02
N LEU A 204 4.89 1.74 -31.42
CA LEU A 204 6.19 2.44 -31.61
C LEU A 204 6.58 3.64 -30.68
N PRO A 205 7.88 3.88 -30.53
CA PRO A 205 8.45 4.66 -29.45
C PRO A 205 8.11 6.13 -29.63
N GLN A 206 7.24 6.65 -28.80
CA GLN A 206 7.18 8.08 -28.58
C GLN A 206 8.33 8.44 -27.63
N THR A 207 9.18 9.32 -28.12
CA THR A 207 10.13 10.13 -27.38
C THR A 207 9.63 10.39 -25.97
N VAL A 208 10.50 10.08 -25.00
CA VAL A 208 10.26 10.41 -23.58
C VAL A 208 10.17 11.93 -23.47
N ALA A 209 8.97 12.47 -23.66
CA ALA A 209 8.67 13.82 -23.21
C ALA A 209 8.80 13.78 -21.68
N ALA A 210 9.57 14.70 -21.14
CA ALA A 210 9.72 14.88 -19.70
C ALA A 210 8.33 14.94 -19.07
N ILE A 211 7.97 13.89 -18.34
CA ILE A 211 6.74 13.84 -17.58
C ILE A 211 6.88 14.93 -16.52
N ALA A 212 6.09 16.00 -16.65
CA ALA A 212 5.94 16.97 -15.58
C ALA A 212 5.62 16.19 -14.29
N PRO A 213 6.22 16.55 -13.14
CA PRO A 213 5.93 15.87 -11.90
C PRO A 213 4.44 16.07 -11.60
N GLU A 214 3.68 14.99 -11.75
CA GLU A 214 2.34 14.90 -11.18
C GLU A 214 2.44 15.32 -9.72
N PRO A 215 1.47 16.07 -9.16
CA PRO A 215 1.49 16.43 -7.75
C PRO A 215 1.54 15.13 -6.96
N GLY A 216 2.75 14.82 -6.46
CA GLY A 216 3.00 13.61 -5.71
C GLY A 216 2.08 13.61 -4.51
N PHE A 217 1.65 12.42 -4.08
CA PHE A 217 0.99 12.23 -2.81
C PHE A 217 1.84 12.85 -1.71
N ILE A 218 1.49 14.07 -1.32
CA ILE A 218 2.14 14.80 -0.24
C ILE A 218 1.40 14.39 1.03
N TRP A 219 2.10 13.72 1.94
CA TRP A 219 1.62 13.58 3.31
C TRP A 219 1.66 14.96 3.97
N THR A 220 0.53 15.66 3.99
CA THR A 220 0.37 16.81 4.87
C THR A 220 -0.01 16.28 6.25
N GLU A 221 0.77 16.68 7.26
CA GLU A 221 0.39 16.41 8.65
C GLU A 221 -0.91 17.18 8.96
N PRO A 222 -1.92 16.51 9.54
CA PRO A 222 -3.09 17.25 10.02
C PRO A 222 -2.64 18.29 11.06
N GLY A 223 -2.82 19.59 10.76
CA GLY A 223 -2.46 20.68 11.64
C GLY A 223 -1.22 21.49 11.26
N SER A 224 -0.54 21.18 10.14
CA SER A 224 0.46 22.09 9.55
C SER A 224 -0.21 23.02 8.53
N GLU A 225 -1.06 23.92 8.99
CA GLU A 225 -1.37 25.14 8.23
C GLU A 225 -0.34 26.23 8.61
N PRO A 226 0.08 27.05 7.61
CA PRO A 226 1.08 28.08 7.80
C PRO A 226 0.61 29.20 8.73
#